data_dc8ea0f6e5c02dce92ec726d014c7947
#
_entry.id   dc8ea0f6e5c02dce92ec726d014c7947
#
_cell.length_a   1.000
_cell.length_b   1.000
_cell.length_c   1.000
_cell.angle_alpha   90.00
_cell.angle_beta   90.00
_cell.angle_gamma   90.00
#
_symmetry.space_group_name_H-M   'P 1'
#
loop_
_entity.id
_entity.type
_entity.pdbx_description
1 polymer ?
#
loop_
_entity_poly.entity_id
_entity_poly.type
_entity_poly.pdbx_seq_one_letter_code
_entity_poly.pdbx_strand_id
1 'polypeptide(L)'
;MTYKTSLRKEKIQERDSISTKERDLAEKNTAEHFMNTYTELDFEKVSIYSPIKNEVPTETITRYIKELGKKCFLPLIDKNLNNKEMKFSEFTNEASLVKNKFNIPESLNSPLVIASELELVIMPLVAFDNKGYRLGMGQGYYDFTFKNFQLNKKQVFLGLAYDFQKTESCYPEEHDLKMDAVICPSGIYKFS
;
A
#
# COMPACT_ATOMS: atom_id res chain seq x y z
N MET A 1 -27.13 -3.73 0.50
CA MET A 1 -25.77 -3.17 0.43
C MET A 1 -24.99 -3.77 1.61
N THR A 2 -23.81 -4.35 1.41
CA THR A 2 -23.05 -4.93 2.53
C THR A 2 -22.38 -3.84 3.36
N TYR A 3 -22.07 -4.11 4.64
CA TYR A 3 -21.32 -3.18 5.50
C TYR A 3 -19.99 -2.74 4.86
N LYS A 4 -19.22 -3.67 4.29
CA LYS A 4 -17.98 -3.38 3.52
C LYS A 4 -18.22 -2.36 2.40
N THR A 5 -19.34 -2.47 1.68
CA THR A 5 -19.66 -1.58 0.55
C THR A 5 -20.02 -0.16 1.03
N SER A 6 -20.79 -0.05 2.12
CA SER A 6 -21.16 1.24 2.70
C SER A 6 -19.93 1.96 3.26
N LEU A 7 -19.13 1.27 4.06
CA LEU A 7 -17.89 1.81 4.64
C LEU A 7 -16.90 2.27 3.54
N ARG A 8 -16.75 1.47 2.49
CA ARG A 8 -15.89 1.84 1.36
C ARG A 8 -16.35 3.13 0.68
N LYS A 9 -17.66 3.26 0.44
CA LYS A 9 -18.23 4.45 -0.17
C LYS A 9 -18.00 5.69 0.71
N GLU A 10 -18.27 5.59 2.00
CA GLU A 10 -18.06 6.66 2.98
C GLU A 10 -16.61 7.13 2.97
N LYS A 11 -15.65 6.23 3.20
CA LYS A 11 -14.23 6.58 3.30
C LYS A 11 -13.62 7.09 1.98
N ILE A 12 -14.12 6.65 0.84
CA ILE A 12 -13.74 7.21 -0.46
C ILE A 12 -14.27 8.64 -0.59
N GLN A 13 -15.51 8.92 -0.19
CA GLN A 13 -16.07 10.28 -0.23
C GLN A 13 -15.30 11.24 0.69
N GLU A 14 -14.96 10.82 1.92
CA GLU A 14 -14.12 11.60 2.82
C GLU A 14 -12.75 11.89 2.17
N ARG A 15 -12.13 10.89 1.56
CA ARG A 15 -10.83 11.02 0.87
C ARG A 15 -10.91 11.94 -0.35
N ASP A 16 -12.00 11.90 -1.10
CA ASP A 16 -12.19 12.76 -2.28
C ASP A 16 -12.39 14.24 -1.90
N SER A 17 -12.77 14.53 -0.63
CA SER A 17 -12.94 15.89 -0.12
C SER A 17 -11.65 16.53 0.42
N ILE A 18 -10.54 15.79 0.50
CA ILE A 18 -9.27 16.28 1.03
C ILE A 18 -8.69 17.37 0.12
N SER A 19 -8.27 18.48 0.72
CA SER A 19 -7.55 19.54 0.03
C SER A 19 -6.12 19.13 -0.32
N THR A 20 -5.52 19.79 -1.32
CA THR A 20 -4.10 19.60 -1.66
C THR A 20 -3.21 19.83 -0.45
N LYS A 21 -3.47 20.86 0.36
CA LYS A 21 -2.69 21.16 1.56
C LYS A 21 -2.72 20.03 2.60
N GLU A 22 -3.88 19.43 2.83
CA GLU A 22 -4.02 18.29 3.75
C GLU A 22 -3.29 17.06 3.20
N ARG A 23 -3.37 16.83 1.89
CA ARG A 23 -2.67 15.75 1.20
C ARG A 23 -1.14 15.91 1.32
N ASP A 24 -0.60 17.11 1.07
CA ASP A 24 0.82 17.40 1.17
C ASP A 24 1.32 17.26 2.62
N LEU A 25 0.52 17.71 3.59
CA LEU A 25 0.84 17.54 5.01
C LEU A 25 0.84 16.06 5.42
N ALA A 26 -0.11 15.28 4.91
CA ALA A 26 -0.17 13.85 5.17
C ALA A 26 1.05 13.13 4.60
N GLU A 27 1.47 13.46 3.37
CA GLU A 27 2.70 12.92 2.77
C GLU A 27 3.91 13.21 3.66
N LYS A 28 4.10 14.48 4.06
CA LYS A 28 5.23 14.89 4.90
C LYS A 28 5.25 14.10 6.21
N ASN A 29 4.13 14.07 6.94
CA ASN A 29 4.08 13.46 8.27
C ASN A 29 4.22 11.93 8.19
N THR A 30 3.57 11.27 7.24
CA THR A 30 3.72 9.82 7.07
C THR A 30 5.13 9.43 6.66
N ALA A 31 5.79 10.24 5.80
CA ALA A 31 7.18 10.04 5.43
C ALA A 31 8.13 10.21 6.62
N GLU A 32 7.91 11.22 7.47
CA GLU A 32 8.69 11.44 8.69
C GLU A 32 8.56 10.25 9.66
N HIS A 33 7.34 9.77 9.90
CA HIS A 33 7.10 8.58 10.72
C HIS A 33 7.77 7.32 10.13
N PHE A 34 7.70 7.14 8.81
CA PHE A 34 8.37 6.05 8.12
C PHE A 34 9.88 6.11 8.33
N MET A 35 10.50 7.24 8.05
CA MET A 35 11.94 7.46 8.18
C MET A 35 12.44 7.18 9.60
N ASN A 36 11.69 7.63 10.61
CA ASN A 36 12.07 7.45 12.02
C ASN A 36 11.92 6.02 12.52
N THR A 37 11.08 5.19 11.88
CA THR A 37 10.73 3.86 12.40
C THR A 37 11.33 2.72 11.59
N TYR A 38 11.48 2.89 10.27
CA TYR A 38 11.85 1.82 9.35
C TYR A 38 13.25 1.96 8.74
N THR A 39 14.04 2.92 9.19
CA THR A 39 15.43 3.13 8.72
C THR A 39 16.40 2.02 9.08
N GLU A 40 16.17 1.38 10.24
CA GLU A 40 17.03 0.33 10.76
C GLU A 40 16.63 -1.08 10.28
N LEU A 41 15.56 -1.19 9.49
CA LEU A 41 15.17 -2.48 8.93
C LEU A 41 16.13 -2.89 7.82
N ASP A 42 16.62 -4.13 7.94
CA ASP A 42 17.42 -4.78 6.90
C ASP A 42 16.49 -5.29 5.78
N PHE A 43 16.17 -4.41 4.84
CA PHE A 43 15.40 -4.72 3.64
C PHE A 43 16.09 -4.20 2.37
N GLU A 44 16.05 -4.97 1.30
CA GLU A 44 16.60 -4.60 -0.02
C GLU A 44 15.50 -4.32 -1.04
N LYS A 45 14.38 -5.06 -0.97
CA LYS A 45 13.30 -5.02 -1.95
C LYS A 45 11.99 -4.56 -1.32
N VAL A 46 11.54 -3.37 -1.70
CA VAL A 46 10.33 -2.74 -1.18
C VAL A 46 9.28 -2.61 -2.27
N SER A 47 8.10 -3.18 -2.05
CA SER A 47 6.94 -2.83 -2.87
C SER A 47 6.30 -1.55 -2.35
N ILE A 48 6.01 -0.64 -3.28
CA ILE A 48 5.29 0.60 -3.02
C ILE A 48 4.18 0.76 -4.07
N TYR A 49 3.12 1.46 -3.74
CA TYR A 49 2.05 1.72 -4.70
C TYR A 49 2.21 3.10 -5.35
N SER A 50 1.64 3.27 -6.56
CA SER A 50 1.46 4.58 -7.18
C SER A 50 0.10 5.14 -6.74
N PRO A 51 0.05 6.30 -6.06
CA PRO A 51 -1.18 6.83 -5.48
C PRO A 51 -2.23 7.17 -6.53
N ILE A 52 -3.48 6.77 -6.30
CA ILE A 52 -4.64 7.13 -7.11
C ILE A 52 -5.76 7.68 -6.21
N LYS A 53 -6.67 8.49 -6.78
CA LYS A 53 -7.88 8.98 -6.09
C LYS A 53 -7.60 9.51 -4.67
N ASN A 54 -6.66 10.42 -4.55
CA ASN A 54 -6.24 11.04 -3.29
C ASN A 54 -5.74 10.05 -2.21
N GLU A 55 -5.19 8.90 -2.59
CA GLU A 55 -4.44 8.06 -1.64
C GLU A 55 -3.25 8.86 -1.07
N VAL A 56 -2.78 8.46 0.12
CA VAL A 56 -1.60 9.09 0.73
C VAL A 56 -0.44 9.03 -0.26
N PRO A 57 0.19 10.17 -0.59
CA PRO A 57 1.32 10.19 -1.51
C PRO A 57 2.51 9.40 -0.99
N THR A 58 3.27 8.82 -1.92
CA THR A 58 4.39 7.93 -1.63
C THR A 58 5.71 8.43 -2.16
N GLU A 59 5.72 9.59 -2.81
CA GLU A 59 6.89 10.12 -3.52
C GLU A 59 8.08 10.36 -2.57
N THR A 60 7.82 10.95 -1.41
CA THR A 60 8.86 11.24 -0.41
C THR A 60 9.43 9.96 0.19
N ILE A 61 8.59 8.98 0.52
CA ILE A 61 9.03 7.66 1.02
C ILE A 61 9.83 6.93 -0.07
N THR A 62 9.35 6.93 -1.32
CA THR A 62 10.01 6.29 -2.45
C THR A 62 11.41 6.86 -2.68
N ARG A 63 11.53 8.19 -2.68
CA ARG A 63 12.82 8.88 -2.82
C ARG A 63 13.78 8.47 -1.69
N TYR A 64 13.32 8.50 -0.47
CA TYR A 64 14.11 8.13 0.69
C TYR A 64 14.62 6.68 0.63
N ILE A 65 13.76 5.72 0.28
CA ILE A 65 14.15 4.30 0.11
C ILE A 65 15.25 4.17 -0.95
N LYS A 66 15.12 4.89 -2.07
CA LYS A 66 16.14 4.90 -3.14
C LYS A 66 17.46 5.58 -2.70
N GLU A 67 17.40 6.63 -1.91
CA GLU A 67 18.58 7.31 -1.34
C GLU A 67 19.37 6.38 -0.39
N LEU A 68 18.68 5.44 0.26
CA LEU A 68 19.32 4.36 1.05
C LEU A 68 19.92 3.25 0.18
N GLY A 69 19.88 3.35 -1.15
CA GLY A 69 20.36 2.34 -2.08
C GLY A 69 19.44 1.12 -2.23
N LYS A 70 18.23 1.17 -1.66
CA LYS A 70 17.25 0.08 -1.73
C LYS A 70 16.42 0.15 -3.01
N LYS A 71 15.81 -0.98 -3.40
CA LYS A 71 15.04 -1.09 -4.63
C LYS A 71 13.53 -0.97 -4.37
N CYS A 72 12.89 -0.07 -5.12
CA CYS A 72 11.43 0.08 -5.12
C CYS A 72 10.80 -0.69 -6.27
N PHE A 73 9.66 -1.31 -6.02
CA PHE A 73 8.89 -2.07 -7.01
C PHE A 73 7.43 -1.63 -7.01
N LEU A 74 6.86 -1.44 -8.19
CA LEU A 74 5.45 -1.17 -8.38
C LEU A 74 4.69 -2.46 -8.72
N PRO A 75 3.47 -2.65 -8.19
CA PRO A 75 2.65 -3.81 -8.54
C PRO A 75 2.25 -3.77 -10.01
N LEU A 76 2.39 -4.90 -10.68
CA LEU A 76 1.88 -5.16 -12.03
C LEU A 76 0.65 -6.04 -11.95
N ILE A 77 -0.46 -5.54 -12.47
CA ILE A 77 -1.71 -6.29 -12.57
C ILE A 77 -1.77 -6.97 -13.93
N ASP A 78 -1.89 -8.30 -13.92
CA ASP A 78 -2.04 -9.08 -15.16
C ASP A 78 -3.28 -8.57 -15.95
N LYS A 79 -3.09 -8.44 -17.26
CA LYS A 79 -4.20 -8.09 -18.18
C LYS A 79 -5.25 -9.19 -18.23
N ASN A 80 -4.87 -10.44 -17.92
CA ASN A 80 -5.79 -11.55 -17.80
C ASN A 80 -6.51 -11.49 -16.44
N LEU A 81 -7.77 -11.07 -16.44
CA LEU A 81 -8.61 -10.89 -15.26
C LEU A 81 -8.82 -12.16 -14.40
N ASN A 82 -8.50 -13.33 -14.93
CA ASN A 82 -8.62 -14.60 -14.20
C ASN A 82 -7.44 -14.86 -13.26
N ASN A 83 -6.31 -14.15 -13.43
CA ASN A 83 -5.17 -14.22 -12.54
C ASN A 83 -5.08 -12.96 -11.68
N LYS A 84 -5.30 -13.10 -10.36
CA LYS A 84 -5.17 -12.01 -9.39
C LYS A 84 -3.78 -11.94 -8.75
N GLU A 85 -2.88 -12.84 -9.10
CA GLU A 85 -1.51 -12.81 -8.61
C GLU A 85 -0.75 -11.65 -9.26
N MET A 86 -0.24 -10.74 -8.43
CA MET A 86 0.57 -9.62 -8.89
C MET A 86 2.03 -10.06 -9.05
N LYS A 87 2.69 -9.51 -10.05
CA LYS A 87 4.15 -9.38 -10.13
C LYS A 87 4.53 -7.96 -9.76
N PHE A 88 5.81 -7.72 -9.56
CA PHE A 88 6.29 -6.41 -9.14
C PHE A 88 7.44 -5.99 -10.05
N SER A 89 7.35 -4.79 -10.62
CA SER A 89 8.33 -4.25 -11.57
C SER A 89 9.20 -3.20 -10.89
N GLU A 90 10.51 -3.29 -11.07
CA GLU A 90 11.44 -2.32 -10.48
C GLU A 90 11.13 -0.90 -10.98
N PHE A 91 10.95 0.01 -10.05
CA PHE A 91 10.67 1.41 -10.30
C PHE A 91 11.95 2.24 -10.23
N THR A 92 12.58 2.48 -11.37
CA THR A 92 13.83 3.24 -11.46
C THR A 92 13.59 4.74 -11.59
N ASN A 93 12.69 5.15 -12.49
CA ASN A 93 12.34 6.56 -12.70
C ASN A 93 10.91 6.72 -13.23
N GLU A 94 10.34 7.93 -13.09
CA GLU A 94 8.97 8.24 -13.51
C GLU A 94 8.79 8.24 -15.05
N ALA A 95 9.83 8.53 -15.81
CA ALA A 95 9.77 8.58 -17.28
C ALA A 95 9.46 7.22 -17.92
N SER A 96 9.66 6.13 -17.17
CA SER A 96 9.38 4.76 -17.64
C SER A 96 7.95 4.29 -17.34
N LEU A 97 7.11 5.11 -16.70
CA LEU A 97 5.77 4.72 -16.27
C LEU A 97 4.77 4.76 -17.42
N VAL A 98 3.99 3.69 -17.55
CA VAL A 98 2.87 3.58 -18.49
C VAL A 98 1.60 3.26 -17.70
N LYS A 99 0.50 3.97 -17.99
CA LYS A 99 -0.77 3.73 -17.31
C LYS A 99 -1.44 2.44 -17.80
N ASN A 100 -1.83 1.59 -16.85
CA ASN A 100 -2.62 0.39 -17.13
C ASN A 100 -4.12 0.71 -17.34
N LYS A 101 -4.96 -0.33 -17.52
CA LYS A 101 -6.41 -0.21 -17.71
C LYS A 101 -7.17 0.42 -16.53
N PHE A 102 -6.57 0.46 -15.34
CA PHE A 102 -7.12 1.11 -14.15
C PHE A 102 -6.56 2.51 -13.96
N ASN A 103 -5.83 3.03 -14.96
CA ASN A 103 -5.13 4.32 -14.92
C ASN A 103 -4.02 4.39 -13.84
N ILE A 104 -3.51 3.22 -13.41
CA ILE A 104 -2.41 3.09 -12.44
C ILE A 104 -1.10 3.06 -13.23
N PRO A 105 -0.12 3.91 -12.87
CA PRO A 105 1.21 3.87 -13.47
C PRO A 105 1.93 2.54 -13.16
N GLU A 106 2.45 1.89 -14.19
CA GLU A 106 3.25 0.67 -14.11
C GLU A 106 4.61 0.90 -14.77
N SER A 107 5.67 0.33 -14.21
CA SER A 107 7.00 0.34 -14.81
C SER A 107 7.11 -0.85 -15.75
N LEU A 108 7.03 -0.60 -17.05
CA LEU A 108 7.19 -1.64 -18.08
C LEU A 108 8.66 -1.78 -18.49
N ASN A 109 9.05 -3.00 -18.90
CA ASN A 109 10.42 -3.34 -19.35
C ASN A 109 11.52 -3.21 -18.28
N SER A 110 11.15 -3.22 -17.01
CA SER A 110 12.07 -3.25 -15.87
C SER A 110 12.18 -4.68 -15.30
N PRO A 111 13.22 -5.00 -14.52
CA PRO A 111 13.31 -6.27 -13.81
C PRO A 111 12.06 -6.57 -13.00
N LEU A 112 11.61 -7.83 -13.07
CA LEU A 112 10.45 -8.31 -12.35
C LEU A 112 10.87 -9.14 -11.15
N VAL A 113 10.11 -9.00 -10.06
CA VAL A 113 10.19 -9.90 -8.91
C VAL A 113 8.81 -10.47 -8.58
N ILE A 114 8.80 -11.62 -7.95
CA ILE A 114 7.58 -12.25 -7.40
C ILE A 114 7.38 -11.82 -5.94
N ALA A 115 6.18 -12.00 -5.43
CA ALA A 115 5.80 -11.56 -4.09
C ALA A 115 6.74 -12.09 -2.97
N SER A 116 7.26 -13.31 -3.09
CA SER A 116 8.16 -13.92 -2.09
C SER A 116 9.55 -13.27 -1.99
N GLU A 117 9.93 -12.45 -2.95
CA GLU A 117 11.22 -11.76 -2.96
C GLU A 117 11.15 -10.39 -2.29
N LEU A 118 9.95 -9.88 -1.99
CA LEU A 118 9.75 -8.61 -1.32
C LEU A 118 9.92 -8.78 0.19
N GLU A 119 10.47 -7.77 0.85
CA GLU A 119 10.75 -7.77 2.29
C GLU A 119 9.85 -6.78 3.02
N LEU A 120 9.57 -5.63 2.40
CA LEU A 120 8.60 -4.64 2.86
C LEU A 120 7.55 -4.40 1.77
N VAL A 121 6.28 -4.48 2.13
CA VAL A 121 5.15 -4.25 1.22
C VAL A 121 4.32 -3.10 1.75
N ILE A 122 4.47 -1.94 1.11
CA ILE A 122 3.68 -0.74 1.41
C ILE A 122 2.41 -0.77 0.57
N MET A 123 1.25 -0.80 1.22
CA MET A 123 -0.05 -1.03 0.60
C MET A 123 -0.98 0.17 0.71
N PRO A 124 -1.78 0.47 -0.34
CA PRO A 124 -2.89 1.41 -0.24
C PRO A 124 -4.08 0.76 0.49
N LEU A 125 -4.92 1.59 1.09
CA LEU A 125 -6.14 1.14 1.73
C LEU A 125 -7.25 2.21 1.69
N VAL A 126 -8.49 1.77 1.90
CA VAL A 126 -9.67 2.63 2.04
C VAL A 126 -10.00 2.84 3.51
N ALA A 127 -9.88 1.80 4.33
CA ALA A 127 -10.05 1.84 5.78
C ALA A 127 -9.17 0.80 6.45
N PHE A 128 -8.89 0.95 7.74
CA PHE A 128 -8.21 -0.03 8.57
C PHE A 128 -8.81 -0.08 9.97
N ASP A 129 -8.65 -1.22 10.65
CA ASP A 129 -9.15 -1.41 12.01
C ASP A 129 -8.04 -1.70 13.03
N ASN A 130 -8.43 -1.74 14.31
CA ASN A 130 -7.50 -1.98 15.43
C ASN A 130 -6.90 -3.39 15.45
N LYS A 131 -7.38 -4.31 14.60
CA LYS A 131 -6.86 -5.67 14.50
C LYS A 131 -5.82 -5.81 13.37
N GLY A 132 -5.59 -4.73 12.60
CA GLY A 132 -4.65 -4.72 11.48
C GLY A 132 -5.25 -5.16 10.14
N TYR A 133 -6.57 -5.34 10.05
CA TYR A 133 -7.22 -5.61 8.77
C TYR A 133 -7.49 -4.32 8.01
N ARG A 134 -7.46 -4.41 6.69
CA ARG A 134 -7.75 -3.29 5.81
C ARG A 134 -8.94 -3.57 4.90
N LEU A 135 -9.59 -2.51 4.51
CA LEU A 135 -10.56 -2.49 3.43
C LEU A 135 -9.90 -1.84 2.20
N GLY A 136 -9.72 -2.60 1.14
CA GLY A 136 -9.22 -2.10 -0.14
C GLY A 136 -10.35 -1.71 -1.09
N MET A 137 -10.01 -1.45 -2.35
CA MET A 137 -10.96 -1.08 -3.43
C MET A 137 -11.85 -2.24 -3.90
N GLY A 138 -11.73 -3.44 -3.30
CA GLY A 138 -12.62 -4.59 -3.54
C GLY A 138 -12.17 -5.57 -4.62
N GLN A 139 -10.98 -5.41 -5.20
CA GLN A 139 -10.45 -6.34 -6.19
C GLN A 139 -9.70 -7.54 -5.58
N GLY A 140 -9.19 -7.42 -4.36
CA GLY A 140 -8.53 -8.50 -3.61
C GLY A 140 -7.15 -8.91 -4.13
N TYR A 141 -6.46 -8.06 -4.90
CA TYR A 141 -5.15 -8.38 -5.47
C TYR A 141 -4.09 -8.68 -4.41
N TYR A 142 -3.98 -7.83 -3.39
CA TYR A 142 -3.02 -8.02 -2.29
C TYR A 142 -3.35 -9.27 -1.48
N ASP A 143 -4.63 -9.47 -1.12
CA ASP A 143 -5.07 -10.64 -0.34
C ASP A 143 -4.78 -11.94 -1.10
N PHE A 144 -5.06 -11.97 -2.41
CA PHE A 144 -4.78 -13.12 -3.24
C PHE A 144 -3.27 -13.38 -3.40
N THR A 145 -2.49 -12.32 -3.66
CA THR A 145 -1.05 -12.43 -3.90
C THR A 145 -0.30 -12.89 -2.66
N PHE A 146 -0.68 -12.38 -1.49
CA PHE A 146 0.05 -12.63 -0.25
C PHE A 146 -0.62 -13.65 0.72
N LYS A 147 -1.72 -14.30 0.33
CA LYS A 147 -2.47 -15.25 1.18
C LYS A 147 -1.64 -16.34 1.84
N ASN A 148 -0.56 -16.79 1.18
CA ASN A 148 0.29 -17.88 1.65
C ASN A 148 1.52 -17.39 2.44
N PHE A 149 1.73 -16.08 2.57
CA PHE A 149 2.95 -15.52 3.15
C PHE A 149 2.83 -15.16 4.63
N GLN A 150 1.61 -15.03 5.17
CA GLN A 150 1.37 -14.73 6.58
C GLN A 150 1.96 -15.79 7.54
N LEU A 151 2.06 -17.03 7.10
CA LEU A 151 2.54 -18.15 7.91
C LEU A 151 4.07 -18.15 8.12
N ASN A 152 4.84 -17.53 7.22
CA ASN A 152 6.30 -17.57 7.23
C ASN A 152 6.97 -16.25 7.66
N LYS A 153 6.22 -15.22 7.99
CA LYS A 153 6.61 -13.89 8.53
C LYS A 153 7.97 -13.33 8.05
N LYS A 154 8.29 -13.47 6.77
CA LYS A 154 9.49 -12.83 6.18
C LYS A 154 9.20 -11.40 5.71
N GLN A 155 7.96 -11.11 5.34
CA GLN A 155 7.56 -9.81 4.84
C GLN A 155 6.95 -8.95 5.97
N VAL A 156 7.20 -7.65 5.89
CA VAL A 156 6.50 -6.63 6.67
C VAL A 156 5.43 -6.00 5.79
N PHE A 157 4.18 -6.02 6.26
CA PHE A 157 3.03 -5.43 5.57
C PHE A 157 2.65 -4.11 6.22
N LEU A 158 2.86 -3.01 5.50
CA LEU A 158 2.66 -1.66 5.99
C LEU A 158 1.57 -0.93 5.21
N GLY A 159 0.56 -0.40 5.90
CA GLY A 159 -0.44 0.48 5.30
C GLY A 159 -0.05 1.95 5.40
N LEU A 160 -0.41 2.77 4.41
CA LEU A 160 -0.42 4.23 4.54
C LEU A 160 -1.87 4.71 4.49
N ALA A 161 -2.26 5.55 5.45
CA ALA A 161 -3.63 6.01 5.59
C ALA A 161 -3.71 7.43 6.16
N TYR A 162 -4.83 8.11 5.91
CA TYR A 162 -5.22 9.28 6.68
C TYR A 162 -5.86 8.85 8.01
N ASP A 163 -5.82 9.69 9.02
CA ASP A 163 -6.37 9.38 10.36
C ASP A 163 -7.86 8.99 10.33
N PHE A 164 -8.66 9.66 9.48
CA PHE A 164 -10.09 9.37 9.34
C PHE A 164 -10.40 8.00 8.72
N GLN A 165 -9.42 7.32 8.11
CA GLN A 165 -9.61 5.98 7.54
C GLN A 165 -9.61 4.88 8.61
N LYS A 166 -9.30 5.22 9.88
CA LYS A 166 -9.45 4.29 11.00
C LYS A 166 -10.92 4.02 11.28
N THR A 167 -11.26 2.75 11.53
CA THR A 167 -12.63 2.29 11.79
C THR A 167 -12.64 1.23 12.88
N GLU A 168 -13.82 0.93 13.43
CA GLU A 168 -13.98 -0.15 14.44
C GLU A 168 -13.73 -1.53 13.83
N SER A 169 -14.21 -1.77 12.61
CA SER A 169 -14.04 -3.04 11.89
C SER A 169 -14.01 -2.85 10.39
N CYS A 170 -13.09 -3.53 9.74
CA CYS A 170 -13.06 -3.73 8.30
C CYS A 170 -13.90 -4.93 7.83
N TYR A 171 -14.58 -5.62 8.77
CA TYR A 171 -15.35 -6.84 8.50
C TYR A 171 -14.52 -7.91 7.80
N PRO A 172 -13.38 -8.34 8.38
CA PRO A 172 -12.45 -9.24 7.70
C PRO A 172 -13.05 -10.61 7.44
N GLU A 173 -12.59 -11.25 6.38
CA GLU A 173 -12.81 -12.65 6.05
C GLU A 173 -11.53 -13.45 6.33
N GLU A 174 -11.63 -14.77 6.40
CA GLU A 174 -10.51 -15.65 6.78
C GLU A 174 -9.26 -15.48 5.90
N HIS A 175 -9.47 -15.12 4.63
CA HIS A 175 -8.39 -14.94 3.66
C HIS A 175 -7.86 -13.50 3.55
N ASP A 176 -8.41 -12.55 4.31
CA ASP A 176 -7.96 -11.15 4.28
C ASP A 176 -6.58 -11.02 4.95
N LEU A 177 -5.65 -10.40 4.26
CA LEU A 177 -4.28 -10.16 4.72
C LEU A 177 -4.27 -9.17 5.88
N LYS A 178 -3.62 -9.56 6.99
CA LYS A 178 -3.38 -8.69 8.14
C LYS A 178 -2.10 -7.88 7.93
N MET A 179 -2.14 -6.58 8.23
CA MET A 179 -0.98 -5.70 8.21
C MET A 179 -0.22 -5.79 9.55
N ASP A 180 1.08 -5.54 9.53
CA ASP A 180 1.91 -5.40 10.73
C ASP A 180 1.79 -4.00 11.33
N ALA A 181 1.62 -2.97 10.48
CA ALA A 181 1.41 -1.60 10.93
C ALA A 181 0.66 -0.75 9.89
N VAL A 182 0.13 0.39 10.35
CA VAL A 182 -0.36 1.48 9.50
C VAL A 182 0.27 2.78 9.97
N ILE A 183 0.80 3.55 9.03
CA ILE A 183 1.29 4.92 9.27
C ILE A 183 0.21 5.90 8.86
N CYS A 184 -0.17 6.77 9.79
CA CYS A 184 -1.04 7.91 9.60
C CYS A 184 -0.28 9.22 9.86
N PRO A 185 -0.82 10.38 9.43
CA PRO A 185 -0.22 11.68 9.77
C PRO A 185 -0.03 11.92 11.27
N SER A 186 -0.89 11.36 12.13
CA SER A 186 -0.81 11.51 13.59
C SER A 186 0.14 10.52 14.27
N GLY A 187 0.58 9.44 13.59
CA GLY A 187 1.46 8.42 14.17
C GLY A 187 1.31 7.03 13.56
N ILE A 188 1.84 6.03 14.25
CA ILE A 188 1.90 4.64 13.77
C ILE A 188 1.06 3.73 14.64
N TYR A 189 0.21 2.95 14.01
CA TYR A 189 -0.55 1.86 14.63
C TYR A 189 0.17 0.55 14.32
N LYS A 190 0.71 -0.13 15.35
CA LYS A 190 1.34 -1.45 15.24
C LYS A 190 0.34 -2.52 15.67
N PHE A 191 0.32 -3.64 14.95
CA PHE A 191 -0.59 -4.76 15.21
C PHE A 191 0.23 -6.02 15.56
N SER A 192 -0.21 -6.74 16.55
CA SER A 192 0.39 -7.99 17.03
C SER A 192 -0.34 -9.21 16.46
#